data_f0b1596f14d8bb00dfa35341cf738048
#
_entry.id   f0b1596f14d8bb00dfa35341cf738048
#
_cell.length_a   1.000
_cell.length_b   1.000
_cell.length_c   1.000
_cell.angle_alpha   90.00
_cell.angle_beta   90.00
_cell.angle_gamma   90.00
#
_symmetry.space_group_name_H-M   'P 1'
#
loop_
_entity.id
_entity.type
_entity.pdbx_description
1 polymer ?
#
loop_
_entity_poly.entity_id
_entity_poly.type
_entity_poly.pdbx_seq_one_letter_code
_entity_poly.pdbx_strand_id
1 'polypeptide(L)'
;MSIESGPVQANTLPVDSHTGRPIPPRAQPGYYAGFDTLGQQSFWDAATREVVVRRVERVPPIQFFTEQEVTLLSAVMDRLIPQDDRDAEHRIPIVPQIDNRLFTGRMDGYRYDDMPPDGEAYRLGLQGIDAVARQMHDRAFTELEPEEQDPVLWTLHQDRPQGGDEIWRQVPTDRFWLLLMSDAVDAYYAHPYAWNEIGFGGPSYPRGYFRLEGGKPEPWEVEEQRYDWEPPPTSTSGEYKQLGGRHPHRAPAGQGGTH
;
A
#
# COMPACT_ATOMS: atom_id res chain seq x y z
N MET A 1 29.26 -13.75 -9.96
CA MET A 1 29.18 -14.03 -8.51
C MET A 1 27.69 -13.92 -8.19
N SER A 2 26.99 -15.06 -8.31
CA SER A 2 25.53 -15.12 -8.13
C SER A 2 25.23 -15.03 -6.64
N ILE A 3 24.50 -14.01 -6.24
CA ILE A 3 23.94 -13.95 -4.90
C ILE A 3 22.74 -14.90 -4.91
N GLU A 4 22.94 -16.09 -4.36
CA GLU A 4 21.81 -16.96 -3.99
C GLU A 4 21.05 -16.25 -2.87
N SER A 5 19.96 -15.58 -3.22
CA SER A 5 18.95 -15.19 -2.24
C SER A 5 18.27 -16.49 -1.78
N GLY A 6 18.69 -16.96 -0.61
CA GLY A 6 17.96 -18.01 0.10
C GLY A 6 16.50 -17.60 0.28
N PRO A 7 15.59 -18.57 0.56
CA PRO A 7 14.19 -18.27 0.76
C PRO A 7 14.10 -17.17 1.82
N VAL A 8 13.44 -16.07 1.46
CA VAL A 8 13.05 -15.06 2.45
C VAL A 8 12.25 -15.82 3.48
N GLN A 9 12.80 -15.93 4.68
CA GLN A 9 12.12 -16.63 5.76
C GLN A 9 10.79 -15.92 5.97
N ALA A 10 9.72 -16.65 5.71
CA ALA A 10 8.38 -16.21 6.00
C ALA A 10 8.38 -15.65 7.42
N ASN A 11 7.99 -14.38 7.54
CA ASN A 11 7.50 -13.79 8.77
C ASN A 11 8.48 -13.66 9.94
N THR A 12 9.57 -12.92 9.78
CA THR A 12 10.21 -12.31 10.94
C THR A 12 9.54 -10.95 11.21
N LEU A 13 8.41 -10.98 11.89
CA LEU A 13 7.87 -9.76 12.51
C LEU A 13 9.00 -9.10 13.33
N PRO A 14 9.11 -7.77 13.34
CA PRO A 14 10.02 -7.09 14.22
C PRO A 14 9.83 -7.61 15.65
N VAL A 15 10.92 -7.84 16.37
CA VAL A 15 10.88 -8.31 17.74
C VAL A 15 11.17 -7.17 18.70
N ASP A 16 10.46 -7.16 19.81
CA ASP A 16 10.74 -6.27 20.92
C ASP A 16 12.11 -6.62 21.53
N SER A 17 12.98 -5.62 21.62
CA SER A 17 14.38 -5.80 22.04
C SER A 17 14.54 -6.23 23.50
N HIS A 18 13.52 -6.01 24.35
CA HIS A 18 13.55 -6.35 25.76
C HIS A 18 12.95 -7.72 26.05
N THR A 19 11.90 -8.08 25.32
CA THR A 19 11.16 -9.33 25.58
C THR A 19 11.47 -10.44 24.57
N GLY A 20 12.07 -10.11 23.42
CA GLY A 20 12.33 -11.03 22.30
C GLY A 20 11.05 -11.55 21.62
N ARG A 21 9.89 -10.98 21.93
CA ARG A 21 8.62 -11.39 21.34
C ARG A 21 8.33 -10.63 20.06
N PRO A 22 7.67 -11.24 19.07
CA PRO A 22 7.20 -10.53 17.89
C PRO A 22 6.31 -9.35 18.29
N ILE A 23 6.54 -8.21 17.67
CA ILE A 23 5.70 -7.01 17.84
C ILE A 23 4.51 -7.16 16.91
N PRO A 24 3.27 -7.15 17.40
CA PRO A 24 2.08 -7.18 16.57
C PRO A 24 2.09 -6.03 15.55
N PRO A 25 1.54 -6.19 14.33
CA PRO A 25 1.57 -5.15 13.30
C PRO A 25 1.14 -3.76 13.80
N ARG A 26 0.06 -3.70 14.59
CA ARG A 26 -0.46 -2.44 15.15
C ARG A 26 0.36 -1.84 16.32
N ALA A 27 1.40 -2.50 16.74
CA ALA A 27 2.31 -2.01 17.78
C ALA A 27 3.71 -1.72 17.22
N GLN A 28 3.91 -1.89 15.92
CA GLN A 28 5.20 -1.63 15.28
C GLN A 28 5.47 -0.13 15.13
N PRO A 29 6.76 0.29 15.13
CA PRO A 29 7.12 1.67 14.81
C PRO A 29 6.55 2.08 13.43
N GLY A 30 5.95 3.26 13.38
CA GLY A 30 5.29 3.76 12.18
C GLY A 30 3.80 3.40 12.08
N TYR A 31 3.26 2.65 13.03
CA TYR A 31 1.84 2.43 13.19
C TYR A 31 1.25 3.38 14.25
N TYR A 32 0.22 4.11 13.89
CA TYR A 32 -0.37 5.17 14.73
C TYR A 32 -1.78 4.78 15.19
N ALA A 33 -1.87 3.82 16.07
CA ALA A 33 -3.12 3.18 16.50
C ALA A 33 -4.22 4.12 17.02
N GLY A 34 -3.86 5.29 17.50
CA GLY A 34 -4.81 6.30 18.04
C GLY A 34 -5.13 7.43 17.06
N PHE A 35 -4.57 7.40 15.85
CA PHE A 35 -4.78 8.46 14.88
C PHE A 35 -6.08 8.25 14.11
N ASP A 36 -6.86 9.32 13.97
CA ASP A 36 -8.11 9.36 13.20
C ASP A 36 -8.05 10.42 12.11
N THR A 37 -7.87 9.97 10.88
CA THR A 37 -7.83 10.86 9.70
C THR A 37 -9.16 11.60 9.52
N LEU A 38 -10.30 10.96 9.76
CA LEU A 38 -11.61 11.60 9.60
C LEU A 38 -11.85 12.67 10.68
N GLY A 39 -11.20 12.55 11.83
CA GLY A 39 -11.16 13.62 12.83
C GLY A 39 -10.53 14.92 12.33
N GLN A 40 -9.73 14.84 11.25
CA GLN A 40 -9.10 16.00 10.62
C GLN A 40 -9.99 16.75 9.61
N GLN A 41 -11.21 16.28 9.35
CA GLN A 41 -12.10 16.82 8.33
C GLN A 41 -12.47 18.32 8.51
N SER A 42 -12.32 18.85 9.71
CA SER A 42 -12.51 20.27 9.98
C SER A 42 -11.47 21.17 9.31
N PHE A 43 -10.30 20.60 8.95
CA PHE A 43 -9.22 21.30 8.27
C PHE A 43 -9.30 21.21 6.76
N TRP A 44 -10.27 20.46 6.22
CA TRP A 44 -10.44 20.29 4.77
C TRP A 44 -11.51 21.24 4.23
N ASP A 45 -11.38 21.62 2.97
CA ASP A 45 -12.47 22.29 2.27
C ASP A 45 -13.62 21.31 1.97
N ALA A 46 -14.74 21.83 1.49
CA ALA A 46 -15.93 21.02 1.25
C ALA A 46 -15.70 19.93 0.18
N ALA A 47 -14.97 20.24 -0.88
CA ALA A 47 -14.71 19.31 -1.97
C ALA A 47 -13.77 18.16 -1.51
N THR A 48 -12.72 18.51 -0.80
CA THR A 48 -11.78 17.51 -0.21
C THR A 48 -12.52 16.59 0.76
N ARG A 49 -13.31 17.18 1.66
CA ARG A 49 -14.10 16.43 2.64
C ARG A 49 -15.05 15.45 1.94
N GLU A 50 -15.78 15.89 0.94
CA GLU A 50 -16.69 15.04 0.17
C GLU A 50 -15.97 13.83 -0.46
N VAL A 51 -14.81 14.06 -1.07
CA VAL A 51 -14.03 13.00 -1.71
C VAL A 51 -13.52 11.98 -0.68
N VAL A 52 -12.99 12.45 0.44
CA VAL A 52 -12.40 11.57 1.48
C VAL A 52 -13.50 10.77 2.19
N VAL A 53 -14.57 11.42 2.64
CA VAL A 53 -15.67 10.76 3.34
C VAL A 53 -16.36 9.73 2.44
N ARG A 54 -16.54 10.05 1.15
CA ARG A 54 -17.11 9.12 0.18
C ARG A 54 -16.35 7.80 0.07
N ARG A 55 -15.03 7.81 0.25
CA ARG A 55 -14.22 6.57 0.20
C ARG A 55 -14.55 5.60 1.33
N VAL A 56 -15.03 6.10 2.46
CA VAL A 56 -15.48 5.28 3.59
C VAL A 56 -16.94 4.87 3.43
N GLU A 57 -17.79 5.82 3.06
CA GLU A 57 -19.24 5.61 3.03
C GLU A 57 -19.74 4.83 1.81
N ARG A 58 -18.97 4.77 0.73
CA ARG A 58 -19.43 4.20 -0.54
C ARG A 58 -18.47 3.15 -1.06
N VAL A 59 -18.83 1.89 -0.88
CA VAL A 59 -18.18 0.78 -1.57
C VAL A 59 -18.73 0.69 -2.99
N PRO A 60 -17.88 0.75 -4.04
CA PRO A 60 -18.33 0.56 -5.41
C PRO A 60 -19.00 -0.81 -5.61
N PRO A 61 -20.06 -0.91 -6.41
CA PRO A 61 -20.63 -2.21 -6.75
C PRO A 61 -19.68 -2.98 -7.69
N ILE A 62 -19.74 -4.29 -7.63
CA ILE A 62 -19.05 -5.17 -8.58
C ILE A 62 -19.79 -5.11 -9.93
N GLN A 63 -19.06 -4.77 -11.01
CA GLN A 63 -19.62 -4.59 -12.35
C GLN A 63 -18.75 -5.20 -13.45
N PHE A 64 -17.47 -5.41 -13.19
CA PHE A 64 -16.52 -5.95 -14.17
C PHE A 64 -16.29 -7.45 -13.99
N PHE A 65 -16.01 -7.89 -12.77
CA PHE A 65 -15.71 -9.28 -12.46
C PHE A 65 -16.97 -10.13 -12.29
N THR A 66 -16.88 -11.39 -12.66
CA THR A 66 -17.86 -12.42 -12.28
C THR A 66 -17.74 -12.75 -10.79
N GLU A 67 -18.76 -13.39 -10.21
CA GLU A 67 -18.73 -13.84 -8.81
C GLU A 67 -17.54 -14.78 -8.51
N GLN A 68 -17.19 -15.64 -9.46
CA GLN A 68 -16.03 -16.54 -9.32
C GLN A 68 -14.71 -15.77 -9.32
N GLU A 69 -14.56 -14.80 -10.22
CA GLU A 69 -13.38 -13.93 -10.27
C GLU A 69 -13.26 -13.07 -9.00
N VAL A 70 -14.36 -12.55 -8.48
CA VAL A 70 -14.39 -11.83 -7.19
C VAL A 70 -13.95 -12.73 -6.05
N THR A 71 -14.46 -13.96 -5.98
CA THR A 71 -14.08 -14.91 -4.92
C THR A 71 -12.59 -15.23 -4.97
N LEU A 72 -12.08 -15.51 -6.16
CA LEU A 72 -10.65 -15.80 -6.35
C LEU A 72 -9.79 -14.58 -6.03
N LEU A 73 -10.12 -13.41 -6.57
CA LEU A 73 -9.36 -12.19 -6.32
C LEU A 73 -9.40 -11.79 -4.85
N SER A 74 -10.52 -12.00 -4.16
CA SER A 74 -10.63 -11.75 -2.72
C SER A 74 -9.68 -12.65 -1.92
N ALA A 75 -9.62 -13.95 -2.24
CA ALA A 75 -8.69 -14.86 -1.61
C ALA A 75 -7.23 -14.46 -1.87
N VAL A 76 -6.91 -14.00 -3.08
CA VAL A 76 -5.57 -13.47 -3.42
C VAL A 76 -5.28 -12.21 -2.60
N MET A 77 -6.22 -11.26 -2.51
CA MET A 77 -6.02 -10.01 -1.75
C MET A 77 -5.87 -10.26 -0.25
N ASP A 78 -6.58 -11.23 0.32
CA ASP A 78 -6.44 -11.61 1.72
C ASP A 78 -5.03 -12.16 2.04
N ARG A 79 -4.34 -12.73 1.04
CA ARG A 79 -2.93 -13.16 1.19
C ARG A 79 -1.93 -12.00 0.97
N LEU A 80 -2.18 -11.13 -0.01
CA LEU A 80 -1.25 -10.05 -0.36
C LEU A 80 -1.32 -8.87 0.61
N ILE A 81 -2.52 -8.51 1.06
CA ILE A 81 -2.79 -7.42 2.00
C ILE A 81 -3.72 -7.93 3.10
N PRO A 82 -3.22 -8.71 4.05
CA PRO A 82 -4.03 -9.25 5.15
C PRO A 82 -4.69 -8.13 5.96
N GLN A 83 -5.95 -8.33 6.31
CA GLN A 83 -6.74 -7.43 7.14
C GLN A 83 -7.41 -8.18 8.31
N ASP A 84 -6.78 -9.24 8.81
CA ASP A 84 -7.34 -10.11 9.87
C ASP A 84 -7.44 -9.39 11.21
N ASP A 85 -6.71 -8.31 11.38
CA ASP A 85 -6.74 -7.45 12.54
C ASP A 85 -7.85 -6.38 12.49
N ARG A 86 -8.65 -6.35 11.40
CA ARG A 86 -9.80 -5.45 11.23
C ARG A 86 -11.10 -6.21 11.41
N ASP A 87 -12.07 -5.56 12.06
CA ASP A 87 -13.44 -6.04 12.02
C ASP A 87 -14.07 -5.83 10.62
N ALA A 88 -15.19 -6.48 10.37
CA ALA A 88 -15.85 -6.49 9.06
C ALA A 88 -16.25 -5.08 8.56
N GLU A 89 -16.58 -4.16 9.48
CA GLU A 89 -17.03 -2.80 9.15
C GLU A 89 -15.86 -1.89 8.77
N HIS A 90 -14.65 -2.22 9.23
CA HIS A 90 -13.44 -1.44 8.99
C HIS A 90 -12.50 -2.08 7.95
N ARG A 91 -12.89 -3.19 7.33
CA ARG A 91 -12.11 -3.76 6.20
C ARG A 91 -12.14 -2.83 5.00
N ILE A 92 -10.99 -2.63 4.39
CA ILE A 92 -10.81 -1.80 3.20
C ILE A 92 -11.28 -2.61 1.98
N PRO A 93 -12.21 -2.09 1.16
CA PRO A 93 -12.79 -2.82 0.05
C PRO A 93 -11.88 -2.81 -1.20
N ILE A 94 -10.77 -3.56 -1.17
CA ILE A 94 -9.75 -3.57 -2.24
C ILE A 94 -10.36 -4.05 -3.55
N VAL A 95 -10.99 -5.24 -3.57
CA VAL A 95 -11.57 -5.83 -4.78
C VAL A 95 -12.62 -4.94 -5.45
N PRO A 96 -13.58 -4.33 -4.73
CA PRO A 96 -14.50 -3.36 -5.31
C PRO A 96 -13.83 -2.15 -5.96
N GLN A 97 -12.69 -1.68 -5.43
CA GLN A 97 -11.95 -0.55 -6.02
C GLN A 97 -11.26 -0.97 -7.31
N ILE A 98 -10.65 -2.14 -7.35
CA ILE A 98 -10.05 -2.71 -8.57
C ILE A 98 -11.12 -2.93 -9.63
N ASP A 99 -12.25 -3.54 -9.27
CA ASP A 99 -13.40 -3.75 -10.16
C ASP A 99 -13.85 -2.43 -10.80
N ASN A 100 -14.08 -1.41 -9.98
CA ASN A 100 -14.51 -0.10 -10.46
C ASN A 100 -13.47 0.59 -11.35
N ARG A 101 -12.17 0.40 -11.10
CA ARG A 101 -11.12 0.90 -11.98
C ARG A 101 -11.22 0.26 -13.36
N LEU A 102 -11.34 -1.06 -13.41
CA LEU A 102 -11.42 -1.82 -14.66
C LEU A 102 -12.74 -1.54 -15.40
N PHE A 103 -13.86 -1.50 -14.69
CA PHE A 103 -15.16 -1.20 -15.28
C PHE A 103 -15.21 0.21 -15.92
N THR A 104 -14.62 1.19 -15.27
CA THR A 104 -14.58 2.57 -15.77
C THR A 104 -13.46 2.82 -16.79
N GLY A 105 -12.61 1.82 -17.04
CA GLY A 105 -11.51 1.93 -18.01
C GLY A 105 -10.41 2.91 -17.58
N ARG A 106 -10.26 3.18 -16.29
CA ARG A 106 -9.17 4.03 -15.80
C ARG A 106 -7.84 3.31 -15.94
N MET A 107 -6.86 4.00 -16.50
CA MET A 107 -5.51 3.51 -16.76
C MET A 107 -4.48 4.51 -16.27
N ASP A 108 -3.25 4.05 -16.06
CA ASP A 108 -2.11 4.88 -15.64
C ASP A 108 -1.50 5.71 -16.79
N GLY A 109 -2.16 5.70 -17.95
CA GLY A 109 -1.73 6.47 -19.13
C GLY A 109 -0.71 5.76 -20.02
N TYR A 110 -0.18 4.61 -19.61
CA TYR A 110 0.71 3.76 -20.41
C TYR A 110 0.39 2.27 -20.21
N ARG A 111 0.88 1.45 -21.11
CA ARG A 111 0.84 -0.01 -21.03
C ARG A 111 2.08 -0.56 -21.71
N TYR A 112 2.62 -1.64 -21.18
CA TYR A 112 3.68 -2.38 -21.85
C TYR A 112 3.15 -3.00 -23.14
N ASP A 113 3.97 -3.04 -24.19
CA ASP A 113 3.59 -3.55 -25.52
C ASP A 113 3.34 -5.06 -25.53
N ASP A 114 3.93 -5.78 -24.57
CA ASP A 114 3.76 -7.21 -24.34
C ASP A 114 2.57 -7.55 -23.40
N MET A 115 1.80 -6.55 -22.95
CA MET A 115 0.66 -6.72 -22.08
C MET A 115 -0.67 -6.55 -22.82
N PRO A 116 -1.66 -7.42 -22.61
CA PRO A 116 -3.03 -7.17 -23.02
C PRO A 116 -3.63 -5.99 -22.23
N PRO A 117 -4.83 -5.48 -22.60
CA PRO A 117 -5.56 -4.51 -21.78
C PRO A 117 -5.76 -5.03 -20.35
N ASP A 118 -5.72 -4.13 -19.36
CA ASP A 118 -5.74 -4.50 -17.93
C ASP A 118 -6.87 -5.48 -17.56
N GLY A 119 -8.08 -5.24 -18.09
CA GLY A 119 -9.21 -6.12 -17.84
C GLY A 119 -9.01 -7.56 -18.37
N GLU A 120 -8.36 -7.69 -19.54
CA GLU A 120 -7.98 -8.99 -20.10
C GLU A 120 -6.82 -9.61 -19.31
N ALA A 121 -5.83 -8.80 -18.94
CA ALA A 121 -4.72 -9.21 -18.09
C ALA A 121 -5.22 -9.79 -16.76
N TYR A 122 -6.19 -9.16 -16.12
CA TYR A 122 -6.79 -9.68 -14.90
C TYR A 122 -7.49 -11.02 -15.10
N ARG A 123 -8.30 -11.18 -16.15
CA ARG A 123 -8.99 -12.46 -16.44
C ARG A 123 -8.00 -13.59 -16.68
N LEU A 124 -6.99 -13.33 -17.51
CA LEU A 124 -5.92 -14.30 -17.80
C LEU A 124 -5.09 -14.58 -16.53
N GLY A 125 -4.70 -13.55 -15.80
CA GLY A 125 -3.89 -13.69 -14.59
C GLY A 125 -4.60 -14.50 -13.49
N LEU A 126 -5.89 -14.26 -13.27
CA LEU A 126 -6.70 -15.05 -12.33
C LEU A 126 -6.80 -16.51 -12.77
N GLN A 127 -7.02 -16.77 -14.07
CA GLN A 127 -6.98 -18.14 -14.60
C GLN A 127 -5.59 -18.79 -14.43
N GLY A 128 -4.52 -17.98 -14.60
CA GLY A 128 -3.15 -18.42 -14.39
C GLY A 128 -2.86 -18.81 -12.94
N ILE A 129 -3.34 -18.01 -11.96
CA ILE A 129 -3.22 -18.33 -10.53
C ILE A 129 -3.90 -19.66 -10.22
N ASP A 130 -5.14 -19.87 -10.71
CA ASP A 130 -5.86 -21.10 -10.48
C ASP A 130 -5.20 -22.32 -11.19
N ALA A 131 -4.62 -22.10 -12.38
CA ALA A 131 -3.87 -23.14 -13.07
C ALA A 131 -2.60 -23.56 -12.31
N VAL A 132 -1.87 -22.61 -11.70
CA VAL A 132 -0.72 -22.91 -10.83
C VAL A 132 -1.17 -23.67 -9.58
N ALA A 133 -2.26 -23.23 -8.94
CA ALA A 133 -2.82 -23.92 -7.77
C ALA A 133 -3.18 -25.38 -8.09
N ARG A 134 -3.85 -25.63 -9.21
CA ARG A 134 -4.19 -26.98 -9.66
C ARG A 134 -2.96 -27.82 -9.99
N GLN A 135 -1.94 -27.24 -10.58
CA GLN A 135 -0.69 -27.95 -10.88
C GLN A 135 0.07 -28.32 -9.61
N MET A 136 0.08 -27.45 -8.60
CA MET A 136 0.82 -27.69 -7.37
C MET A 136 0.06 -28.56 -6.37
N HIS A 137 -1.28 -28.46 -6.31
CA HIS A 137 -2.09 -29.03 -5.23
C HIS A 137 -3.29 -29.86 -5.70
N ASP A 138 -3.54 -29.96 -7.02
CA ASP A 138 -4.72 -30.63 -7.61
C ASP A 138 -6.08 -30.08 -7.12
N ARG A 139 -6.07 -28.81 -6.69
CA ARG A 139 -7.25 -28.06 -6.17
C ARG A 139 -7.25 -26.64 -6.71
N ALA A 140 -8.45 -26.02 -6.77
CA ALA A 140 -8.56 -24.62 -7.09
C ALA A 140 -7.91 -23.74 -6.01
N PHE A 141 -7.41 -22.55 -6.36
CA PHE A 141 -6.76 -21.66 -5.42
C PHE A 141 -7.65 -21.33 -4.21
N THR A 142 -8.95 -21.14 -4.44
CA THR A 142 -9.94 -20.83 -3.38
C THR A 142 -10.26 -22.02 -2.46
N GLU A 143 -9.83 -23.23 -2.82
CA GLU A 143 -10.00 -24.45 -2.02
C GLU A 143 -8.75 -24.78 -1.18
N LEU A 144 -7.69 -23.98 -1.33
CA LEU A 144 -6.44 -24.14 -0.60
C LEU A 144 -6.51 -23.43 0.75
N GLU A 145 -5.83 -24.00 1.74
CA GLU A 145 -5.58 -23.32 3.00
C GLU A 145 -4.54 -22.17 2.81
N PRO A 146 -4.53 -21.16 3.67
CA PRO A 146 -3.62 -20.02 3.56
C PRO A 146 -2.15 -20.41 3.34
N GLU A 147 -1.68 -21.43 4.05
CA GLU A 147 -0.31 -21.94 3.97
C GLU A 147 0.02 -22.61 2.62
N GLU A 148 -1.01 -23.04 1.89
CA GLU A 148 -0.89 -23.61 0.54
C GLU A 148 -1.04 -22.53 -0.54
N GLN A 149 -1.80 -21.46 -0.25
CA GLN A 149 -1.99 -20.31 -1.15
C GLN A 149 -0.70 -19.47 -1.29
N ASP A 150 0.01 -19.24 -0.20
CA ASP A 150 1.23 -18.44 -0.19
C ASP A 150 2.31 -18.95 -1.13
N PRO A 151 2.65 -20.26 -1.16
CA PRO A 151 3.58 -20.81 -2.15
C PRO A 151 3.15 -20.61 -3.61
N VAL A 152 1.86 -20.70 -3.91
CA VAL A 152 1.34 -20.42 -5.27
C VAL A 152 1.66 -19.00 -5.67
N LEU A 153 1.28 -18.01 -4.85
CA LEU A 153 1.56 -16.59 -5.11
C LEU A 153 3.06 -16.29 -5.15
N TRP A 154 3.84 -16.99 -4.32
CA TRP A 154 5.29 -16.84 -4.30
C TRP A 154 5.95 -17.22 -5.62
N THR A 155 5.45 -18.27 -6.31
CA THR A 155 5.99 -18.64 -7.63
C THR A 155 5.76 -17.57 -8.68
N LEU A 156 4.62 -16.86 -8.61
CA LEU A 156 4.34 -15.72 -9.48
C LEU A 156 5.25 -14.53 -9.17
N HIS A 157 5.41 -14.21 -7.88
CA HIS A 157 6.32 -13.15 -7.44
C HIS A 157 7.76 -13.39 -7.91
N GLN A 158 8.20 -14.65 -7.96
CA GLN A 158 9.54 -15.02 -8.44
C GLN A 158 9.64 -15.11 -9.98
N ASP A 159 8.58 -14.77 -10.70
CA ASP A 159 8.47 -14.97 -12.16
C ASP A 159 8.79 -16.41 -12.59
N ARG A 160 8.31 -17.38 -11.82
CA ARG A 160 8.52 -18.82 -12.03
C ARG A 160 7.26 -19.63 -11.74
N PRO A 161 6.12 -19.30 -12.38
CA PRO A 161 4.87 -20.00 -12.13
C PRO A 161 5.01 -21.48 -12.49
N GLN A 162 4.46 -22.34 -11.65
CA GLN A 162 4.44 -23.79 -11.88
C GLN A 162 3.11 -24.18 -12.50
N GLY A 163 2.98 -24.07 -13.81
CA GLY A 163 1.75 -24.32 -14.56
C GLY A 163 1.16 -23.07 -15.20
N GLY A 164 0.18 -23.29 -16.09
CA GLY A 164 -0.46 -22.19 -16.80
C GLY A 164 0.38 -21.58 -17.94
N ASP A 165 1.36 -22.28 -18.49
CA ASP A 165 2.32 -21.76 -19.48
C ASP A 165 1.67 -21.08 -20.68
N GLU A 166 0.51 -21.57 -21.16
CA GLU A 166 -0.22 -20.98 -22.27
C GLU A 166 -0.80 -19.59 -21.90
N ILE A 167 -1.15 -19.41 -20.64
CA ILE A 167 -1.67 -18.16 -20.10
C ILE A 167 -0.53 -17.17 -19.94
N TRP A 168 0.57 -17.61 -19.33
CA TRP A 168 1.72 -16.75 -19.05
C TRP A 168 2.50 -16.34 -20.31
N ARG A 169 2.25 -16.98 -21.44
CA ARG A 169 2.70 -16.48 -22.76
C ARG A 169 1.86 -15.32 -23.29
N GLN A 170 0.63 -15.16 -22.83
CA GLN A 170 -0.28 -14.09 -23.23
C GLN A 170 -0.21 -12.90 -22.28
N VAL A 171 0.07 -13.14 -21.01
CA VAL A 171 0.25 -12.13 -19.98
C VAL A 171 1.51 -12.47 -19.19
N PRO A 172 2.65 -11.77 -19.41
CA PRO A 172 3.88 -12.04 -18.68
C PRO A 172 3.69 -11.94 -17.17
N THR A 173 4.19 -12.94 -16.44
CA THR A 173 3.95 -13.10 -15.00
C THR A 173 4.43 -11.89 -14.20
N ASP A 174 5.64 -11.39 -14.50
CA ASP A 174 6.23 -10.23 -13.84
C ASP A 174 5.39 -8.96 -14.05
N ARG A 175 4.83 -8.79 -15.25
CA ARG A 175 3.94 -7.67 -15.59
C ARG A 175 2.60 -7.77 -14.88
N PHE A 176 2.01 -8.96 -14.90
CA PHE A 176 0.77 -9.19 -14.17
C PHE A 176 0.94 -9.00 -12.67
N TRP A 177 2.05 -9.50 -12.10
CA TRP A 177 2.36 -9.30 -10.68
C TRP A 177 2.48 -7.82 -10.33
N LEU A 178 3.17 -7.05 -11.17
CA LEU A 178 3.30 -5.60 -10.97
C LEU A 178 1.94 -4.90 -11.02
N LEU A 179 1.09 -5.22 -12.01
CA LEU A 179 -0.26 -4.67 -12.13
C LEU A 179 -1.11 -5.01 -10.90
N LEU A 180 -1.13 -6.28 -10.49
CA LEU A 180 -1.88 -6.77 -9.34
C LEU A 180 -1.47 -6.07 -8.04
N MET A 181 -0.16 -5.96 -7.80
CA MET A 181 0.37 -5.33 -6.60
C MET A 181 0.15 -3.82 -6.58
N SER A 182 0.33 -3.14 -7.72
CA SER A 182 0.05 -1.71 -7.83
C SER A 182 -1.41 -1.41 -7.52
N ASP A 183 -2.33 -2.12 -8.12
CA ASP A 183 -3.76 -1.93 -7.89
C ASP A 183 -4.17 -2.24 -6.45
N ALA A 184 -3.60 -3.29 -5.86
CA ALA A 184 -3.86 -3.67 -4.47
C ALA A 184 -3.40 -2.58 -3.49
N VAL A 185 -2.18 -2.08 -3.66
CA VAL A 185 -1.58 -1.02 -2.84
C VAL A 185 -2.32 0.30 -3.03
N ASP A 186 -2.64 0.66 -4.27
CA ASP A 186 -3.38 1.89 -4.58
C ASP A 186 -4.78 1.86 -3.97
N ALA A 187 -5.51 0.74 -4.09
CA ALA A 187 -6.82 0.57 -3.49
C ALA A 187 -6.76 0.66 -1.97
N TYR A 188 -5.75 0.04 -1.34
CA TYR A 188 -5.57 0.04 0.10
C TYR A 188 -5.23 1.43 0.63
N TYR A 189 -4.15 2.04 0.12
CA TYR A 189 -3.69 3.35 0.61
C TYR A 189 -4.48 4.55 0.07
N ALA A 190 -5.41 4.36 -0.85
CA ALA A 190 -6.41 5.37 -1.15
C ALA A 190 -7.47 5.52 -0.06
N HIS A 191 -7.56 4.58 0.89
CA HIS A 191 -8.63 4.54 1.88
C HIS A 191 -8.22 5.18 3.21
N PRO A 192 -9.10 6.02 3.83
CA PRO A 192 -8.78 6.69 5.09
C PRO A 192 -8.42 5.76 6.26
N TYR A 193 -8.92 4.54 6.28
CA TYR A 193 -8.54 3.57 7.31
C TYR A 193 -7.06 3.14 7.22
N ALA A 194 -6.50 3.06 6.02
CA ALA A 194 -5.06 2.84 5.87
C ALA A 194 -4.26 4.08 6.29
N TRP A 195 -4.80 5.28 6.08
CA TRP A 195 -4.17 6.51 6.52
C TRP A 195 -4.06 6.60 8.05
N ASN A 196 -5.06 6.07 8.77
CA ASN A 196 -5.00 5.99 10.24
C ASN A 196 -3.77 5.22 10.73
N GLU A 197 -3.40 4.16 10.02
CA GLU A 197 -2.28 3.31 10.39
C GLU A 197 -0.93 4.01 10.27
N ILE A 198 -0.79 4.84 9.24
CA ILE A 198 0.47 5.56 8.95
C ILE A 198 0.48 7.00 9.45
N GLY A 199 -0.57 7.42 10.17
CA GLY A 199 -0.68 8.78 10.69
C GLY A 199 -0.81 9.85 9.61
N PHE A 200 -1.34 9.51 8.43
CA PHE A 200 -1.53 10.48 7.35
C PHE A 200 -2.81 11.28 7.56
N GLY A 201 -2.68 12.57 7.79
CA GLY A 201 -3.79 13.49 8.07
C GLY A 201 -4.71 13.81 6.89
N GLY A 202 -4.63 13.06 5.80
CA GLY A 202 -5.40 13.29 4.60
C GLY A 202 -4.81 14.36 3.69
N PRO A 203 -5.53 14.76 2.62
CA PRO A 203 -5.07 15.74 1.66
C PRO A 203 -4.71 17.08 2.33
N SER A 204 -3.62 17.68 1.90
CA SER A 204 -3.11 18.93 2.47
C SER A 204 -3.87 20.19 2.03
N TYR A 205 -4.69 20.09 0.99
CA TYR A 205 -5.51 21.22 0.54
C TYR A 205 -6.71 21.46 1.48
N PRO A 206 -7.01 22.71 1.86
CA PRO A 206 -6.35 23.97 1.47
C PRO A 206 -5.13 24.34 2.34
N ARG A 207 -4.74 23.49 3.26
CA ARG A 207 -3.66 23.75 4.24
C ARG A 207 -2.30 23.95 3.59
N GLY A 208 -2.01 23.25 2.48
CA GLY A 208 -0.71 23.24 1.83
C GLY A 208 0.27 22.26 2.49
N TYR A 209 1.46 22.16 1.91
CA TYR A 209 2.52 21.27 2.41
C TYR A 209 3.57 22.01 3.26
N PHE A 210 3.39 23.31 3.47
CA PHE A 210 4.29 24.14 4.25
C PHE A 210 3.69 24.44 5.61
N ARG A 211 4.52 24.37 6.63
CA ARG A 211 4.18 24.86 7.96
C ARG A 211 4.18 26.38 7.94
N LEU A 212 3.00 26.99 7.98
CA LEU A 212 2.82 28.43 7.79
C LEU A 212 3.27 29.25 8.99
N GLU A 213 3.23 28.68 10.20
CA GLU A 213 3.58 29.37 11.43
C GLU A 213 5.04 29.13 11.85
N GLY A 214 6.00 29.57 11.02
CA GLY A 214 7.42 29.51 11.36
C GLY A 214 7.97 28.11 11.60
N GLY A 215 7.41 27.12 10.91
CA GLY A 215 7.81 25.71 11.01
C GLY A 215 7.21 24.97 12.21
N LYS A 216 6.28 25.56 12.94
CA LYS A 216 5.57 24.86 14.01
C LYS A 216 4.75 23.69 13.45
N PRO A 217 4.64 22.58 14.20
CA PRO A 217 3.77 21.46 13.84
C PRO A 217 2.33 21.92 13.62
N GLU A 218 1.72 21.41 12.58
CA GLU A 218 0.32 21.65 12.30
C GLU A 218 -0.56 20.72 13.16
N PRO A 219 -1.83 21.11 13.47
CA PRO A 219 -2.69 20.33 14.36
C PRO A 219 -2.99 18.89 13.92
N TRP A 220 -2.88 18.60 12.62
CA TRP A 220 -3.12 17.28 12.04
C TRP A 220 -1.88 16.40 11.95
N GLU A 221 -0.69 16.89 12.31
CA GLU A 221 0.52 16.08 12.33
C GLU A 221 0.54 15.20 13.59
N VAL A 222 0.87 13.92 13.42
CA VAL A 222 1.11 13.03 14.54
C VAL A 222 2.44 13.39 15.22
N GLU A 223 2.53 13.12 16.52
CA GLU A 223 3.69 13.50 17.34
C GLU A 223 5.00 12.96 16.78
N GLU A 224 5.00 11.71 16.35
CA GLU A 224 6.17 11.01 15.82
C GLU A 224 6.66 11.56 14.47
N GLN A 225 5.80 12.25 13.75
CA GLN A 225 6.14 12.90 12.47
C GLN A 225 6.58 14.35 12.67
N ARG A 226 6.49 14.86 13.88
CA ARG A 226 6.96 16.21 14.18
C ARG A 226 8.47 16.22 14.24
N TYR A 227 9.06 17.24 13.61
CA TYR A 227 10.49 17.42 13.66
C TYR A 227 10.92 17.90 15.03
N ASP A 228 11.88 17.22 15.64
CA ASP A 228 12.56 17.68 16.84
C ASP A 228 13.66 18.70 16.47
N TRP A 229 13.22 19.85 15.98
CA TRP A 229 14.11 20.95 15.61
C TRP A 229 13.39 22.30 15.75
N GLU A 230 14.16 23.32 16.04
CA GLU A 230 13.61 24.68 16.08
C GLU A 230 13.22 25.15 14.67
N PRO A 231 12.09 25.85 14.49
CA PRO A 231 11.72 26.44 13.22
C PRO A 231 12.84 27.33 12.67
N PRO A 232 13.03 27.40 11.36
CA PRO A 232 13.96 28.35 10.78
C PRO A 232 13.55 29.77 11.13
N PRO A 233 14.50 30.70 11.30
CA PRO A 233 14.18 32.06 11.59
C PRO A 233 13.32 32.66 10.46
N THR A 234 12.32 33.43 10.83
CA THR A 234 11.35 34.03 9.90
C THR A 234 11.94 35.13 9.00
N SER A 235 13.21 35.51 9.19
CA SER A 235 13.85 36.50 8.33
C SER A 235 14.39 35.85 7.06
N THR A 236 14.05 36.41 5.92
CA THR A 236 14.50 36.02 4.60
C THR A 236 15.97 36.38 4.31
N SER A 237 16.73 36.77 5.28
CA SER A 237 18.13 37.22 5.15
C SER A 237 19.17 36.09 5.13
N GLY A 238 18.78 34.92 4.64
CA GLY A 238 19.71 33.95 4.08
C GLY A 238 20.58 33.09 5.01
N GLU A 239 20.75 33.42 6.25
CA GLU A 239 21.46 32.57 7.20
C GLU A 239 20.50 31.66 7.96
N TYR A 240 20.23 30.52 7.37
CA TYR A 240 19.64 29.40 8.12
C TYR A 240 20.64 28.96 9.19
N LYS A 241 20.50 29.41 10.41
CA LYS A 241 21.10 28.73 11.54
C LYS A 241 20.58 27.30 11.51
N GLN A 242 21.39 26.33 11.16
CA GLN A 242 21.06 24.94 11.35
C GLN A 242 21.04 24.68 12.85
N LEU A 243 19.86 24.71 13.34
CA LEU A 243 19.56 24.35 14.70
C LEU A 243 19.58 22.85 14.71
N GLY A 244 20.43 22.28 15.51
CA GLY A 244 20.79 20.88 15.54
C GLY A 244 19.65 19.90 15.72
N GLY A 245 18.63 20.06 14.91
CA GLY A 245 17.51 19.14 14.84
C GLY A 245 17.98 17.76 14.40
N ARG A 246 17.59 16.77 15.12
CA ARG A 246 17.83 15.37 14.80
C ARG A 246 16.90 14.92 13.67
N HIS A 247 16.98 15.59 12.54
CA HIS A 247 16.23 15.12 11.38
C HIS A 247 16.98 13.92 10.80
N PRO A 248 16.41 12.71 10.82
CA PRO A 248 17.10 11.50 10.40
C PRO A 248 17.51 11.51 8.93
N HIS A 249 16.97 12.41 8.12
CA HIS A 249 17.23 12.52 6.69
C HIS A 249 18.09 13.71 6.28
N ARG A 250 18.56 14.50 7.21
CA ARG A 250 19.43 15.63 6.88
C ARG A 250 20.87 15.29 7.23
N ALA A 251 21.67 15.04 6.21
CA ALA A 251 23.09 14.99 6.40
C ALA A 251 23.56 16.30 7.09
N PRO A 252 24.45 16.25 8.07
CA PRO A 252 25.03 17.46 8.63
C PRO A 252 25.59 18.28 7.46
N ALA A 253 25.21 19.54 7.35
CA ALA A 253 25.79 20.41 6.35
C ALA A 253 27.29 20.43 6.59
N GLY A 254 28.06 20.01 5.60
CA GLY A 254 29.49 20.08 5.64
C GLY A 254 29.88 21.51 6.04
N GLN A 255 30.73 21.63 7.02
CA GLN A 255 31.36 22.89 7.36
C GLN A 255 32.02 23.41 6.08
N GLY A 256 31.36 24.41 5.45
CA GLY A 256 31.98 25.13 4.35
C GLY A 256 33.25 25.77 4.86
N GLY A 257 34.37 25.18 4.45
CA GLY A 257 35.65 25.75 4.70
C GLY A 257 35.71 27.12 4.05
N THR A 258 36.00 28.11 4.85
CA THR A 258 36.49 29.43 4.42
C THR A 258 37.77 29.21 3.60
N HIS A 259 37.72 29.64 2.36
CA HIS A 259 38.86 30.14 1.61
C HIS A 259 38.42 31.41 0.86
#